data_99a42e6fd08b9161c67b5113734eddcd
#
_entry.id   99a42e6fd08b9161c67b5113734eddcd
#
_cell.length_a   1.000
_cell.length_b   1.000
_cell.length_c   1.000
_cell.angle_alpha   90.00
_cell.angle_beta   90.00
_cell.angle_gamma   90.00
#
_symmetry.space_group_name_H-M   'P 1'
#
loop_
_entity.id
_entity.type
_entity.pdbx_description
1 polymer ?
#
loop_
_entity_poly.entity_id
_entity_poly.type
_entity_poly.pdbx_seq_one_letter_code
_entity_poly.pdbx_strand_id
1 'polypeptide(L)'
;LSTEIRQTIARVNQLTLELSQIKVQKQQLLVTAPAEGLVTELFAQSGEYLSRGQSLLEIIFPEKAYISAFIPPKYQDYAVMDQTVSVTLPNGETAKARIISIPGVTQKSLAEGMNPLESPRSAILAHMQFVDPVKTRLINGMPVDIRFHHFSR
;
A
#
# COMPACT_ATOMS: atom_id res chain seq x y z
N LEU A 1 27.70 23.42 50.07
CA LEU A 1 27.09 22.07 49.91
C LEU A 1 25.83 22.07 49.00
N SER A 2 24.90 23.04 49.20
CA SER A 2 23.65 23.07 48.41
C SER A 2 23.86 23.38 46.91
N THR A 3 24.87 24.19 46.60
CA THR A 3 25.17 24.59 45.19
C THR A 3 25.81 23.43 44.40
N GLU A 4 26.74 22.72 45.00
CA GLU A 4 27.40 21.55 44.40
C GLU A 4 26.40 20.41 44.14
N ILE A 5 25.47 20.19 45.10
CA ILE A 5 24.41 19.19 44.91
C ILE A 5 23.50 19.57 43.74
N ARG A 6 23.11 20.84 43.64
CA ARG A 6 22.28 21.32 42.51
C ARG A 6 23.01 21.17 41.17
N GLN A 7 24.29 21.49 41.11
CA GLN A 7 25.09 21.31 39.90
C GLN A 7 25.20 19.84 39.52
N THR A 8 25.40 18.94 40.50
CA THR A 8 25.47 17.51 40.25
C THR A 8 24.13 16.96 39.76
N ILE A 9 23.02 17.36 40.33
CA ILE A 9 21.68 17.02 39.91
C ILE A 9 21.43 17.48 38.46
N ALA A 10 21.79 18.73 38.14
CA ALA A 10 21.63 19.26 36.78
C ALA A 10 22.45 18.45 35.76
N ARG A 11 23.68 18.06 36.14
CA ARG A 11 24.52 17.24 35.27
C ARG A 11 23.97 15.82 35.07
N VAL A 12 23.44 15.20 36.11
CA VAL A 12 22.78 13.90 36.05
C VAL A 12 21.56 13.96 35.10
N ASN A 13 20.74 15.01 35.25
CA ASN A 13 19.59 15.20 34.37
C ASN A 13 20.01 15.39 32.92
N GLN A 14 21.03 16.18 32.66
CA GLN A 14 21.57 16.38 31.31
C GLN A 14 22.06 15.05 30.70
N LEU A 15 22.88 14.28 31.43
CA LEU A 15 23.38 13.00 30.97
C LEU A 15 22.24 11.99 30.73
N THR A 16 21.20 12.02 31.55
CA THR A 16 20.03 11.17 31.36
C THR A 16 19.29 11.52 30.07
N LEU A 17 19.16 12.81 29.74
CA LEU A 17 18.58 13.27 28.48
C LEU A 17 19.43 12.84 27.27
N GLU A 18 20.75 13.01 27.37
CA GLU A 18 21.68 12.56 26.30
C GLU A 18 21.59 11.06 26.08
N LEU A 19 21.55 10.25 27.14
CA LEU A 19 21.37 8.80 27.06
C LEU A 19 20.04 8.43 26.40
N SER A 20 18.95 9.13 26.73
CA SER A 20 17.65 8.88 26.12
C SER A 20 17.67 9.18 24.62
N GLN A 21 18.31 10.26 24.21
CA GLN A 21 18.47 10.61 22.80
C GLN A 21 19.28 9.56 22.03
N ILE A 22 20.39 9.11 22.59
CA ILE A 22 21.22 8.06 21.99
C ILE A 22 20.46 6.74 21.87
N LYS A 23 19.66 6.37 22.87
CA LYS A 23 18.80 5.18 22.82
C LYS A 23 17.80 5.26 21.68
N VAL A 24 17.14 6.41 21.49
CA VAL A 24 16.21 6.63 20.39
C VAL A 24 16.91 6.54 19.03
N GLN A 25 18.08 7.17 18.90
CA GLN A 25 18.89 7.08 17.68
C GLN A 25 19.30 5.63 17.39
N LYS A 26 19.72 4.88 18.39
CA LYS A 26 20.06 3.45 18.23
C LYS A 26 18.86 2.62 17.77
N GLN A 27 17.68 2.89 18.30
CA GLN A 27 16.46 2.20 17.85
C GLN A 27 16.11 2.51 16.40
N GLN A 28 16.37 3.73 15.93
CA GLN A 28 16.16 4.12 14.53
C GLN A 28 17.13 3.45 13.55
N LEU A 29 18.24 2.92 14.03
CA LEU A 29 19.18 2.14 13.20
C LEU A 29 18.73 0.69 12.97
N LEU A 30 17.77 0.21 13.75
CA LEU A 30 17.18 -1.12 13.57
C LEU A 30 15.90 -1.00 12.76
N VAL A 31 15.96 -1.39 11.50
CA VAL A 31 14.80 -1.43 10.62
C VAL A 31 14.16 -2.81 10.69
N THR A 32 12.90 -2.87 11.11
CA THR A 32 12.13 -4.10 11.17
C THR A 32 10.95 -4.04 10.22
N ALA A 33 10.56 -5.19 9.68
CA ALA A 33 9.35 -5.28 8.87
C ALA A 33 8.11 -4.91 9.71
N PRO A 34 7.22 -4.03 9.23
CA PRO A 34 6.03 -3.59 9.98
C PRO A 34 4.95 -4.68 10.06
N ALA A 35 4.99 -5.67 9.18
CA ALA A 35 4.09 -6.81 9.14
C ALA A 35 4.71 -7.95 8.34
N GLU A 36 4.07 -9.11 8.34
CA GLU A 36 4.42 -10.24 7.48
C GLU A 36 4.20 -9.86 6.01
N GLY A 37 5.21 -10.10 5.17
CA GLY A 37 5.18 -9.71 3.76
C GLY A 37 6.27 -10.40 2.95
N LEU A 38 6.23 -10.19 1.63
CA LEU A 38 7.20 -10.74 0.69
C LEU A 38 8.13 -9.61 0.21
N VAL A 39 9.43 -9.79 0.41
CA VAL A 39 10.44 -8.88 -0.16
C VAL A 39 10.48 -9.10 -1.66
N THR A 40 10.22 -8.05 -2.44
CA THR A 40 10.22 -8.09 -3.91
C THR A 40 11.52 -7.58 -4.49
N GLU A 41 12.12 -6.61 -3.84
CA GLU A 41 13.37 -6.00 -4.30
C GLU A 41 14.24 -5.58 -3.12
N LEU A 42 15.55 -5.73 -3.28
CA LEU A 42 16.56 -5.31 -2.32
C LEU A 42 17.46 -4.29 -3.00
N PHE A 43 17.42 -3.03 -2.52
CA PHE A 43 18.18 -1.91 -3.10
C PHE A 43 19.55 -1.71 -2.46
N ALA A 44 19.81 -2.36 -1.33
CA ALA A 44 21.07 -2.20 -0.60
C ALA A 44 21.65 -3.54 -0.21
N GLN A 45 22.97 -3.63 -0.19
CA GLN A 45 23.72 -4.81 0.19
C GLN A 45 24.39 -4.62 1.55
N SER A 46 24.72 -5.74 2.20
CA SER A 46 25.47 -5.70 3.46
C SER A 46 26.83 -5.02 3.27
N GLY A 47 27.12 -4.04 4.11
CA GLY A 47 28.35 -3.24 4.05
C GLY A 47 28.22 -1.93 3.28
N GLU A 48 27.08 -1.66 2.63
CA GLU A 48 26.84 -0.38 1.98
C GLU A 48 26.40 0.70 2.98
N TYR A 49 26.81 1.92 2.70
CA TYR A 49 26.35 3.10 3.42
C TYR A 49 25.10 3.65 2.76
N LEU A 50 24.03 3.77 3.56
CA LEU A 50 22.77 4.33 3.10
C LEU A 50 22.59 5.76 3.61
N SER A 51 22.22 6.65 2.72
CA SER A 51 21.81 8.00 3.08
C SER A 51 20.42 8.02 3.68
N ARG A 52 20.13 9.03 4.50
CA ARG A 52 18.80 9.21 5.08
C ARG A 52 17.75 9.37 3.98
N GLY A 53 16.70 8.55 4.03
CA GLY A 53 15.62 8.56 3.05
C GLY A 53 15.86 7.68 1.82
N GLN A 54 16.98 7.00 1.75
CA GLN A 54 17.25 6.03 0.69
C GLN A 54 16.46 4.74 0.93
N SER A 55 15.88 4.17 -0.14
CA SER A 55 15.17 2.91 -0.09
C SER A 55 16.12 1.77 0.22
N LEU A 56 15.75 0.93 1.19
CA LEU A 56 16.51 -0.26 1.59
C LEU A 56 16.03 -1.50 0.83
N LEU A 57 14.73 -1.70 0.82
CA LEU A 57 14.06 -2.83 0.18
C LEU A 57 12.58 -2.50 -0.08
N GLU A 58 11.95 -3.29 -0.94
CA GLU A 58 10.51 -3.23 -1.19
C GLU A 58 9.82 -4.48 -0.62
N ILE A 59 8.73 -4.25 0.13
CA ILE A 59 7.91 -5.32 0.70
C ILE A 59 6.50 -5.17 0.18
N ILE A 60 5.93 -6.25 -0.35
CA ILE A 60 4.50 -6.34 -0.63
C ILE A 60 3.79 -7.15 0.45
N PHE A 61 2.57 -6.76 0.75
CA PHE A 61 1.69 -7.43 1.71
C PHE A 61 0.53 -8.07 0.93
N PRO A 62 0.63 -9.36 0.55
CA PRO A 62 -0.38 -10.00 -0.31
C PRO A 62 -1.79 -9.96 0.28
N GLU A 63 -1.90 -10.05 1.61
CA GLU A 63 -3.20 -9.97 2.31
C GLU A 63 -3.86 -8.59 2.22
N LYS A 64 -3.07 -7.54 1.96
CA LYS A 64 -3.54 -6.16 1.77
C LYS A 64 -3.67 -5.78 0.30
N ALA A 65 -3.48 -6.74 -0.61
CA ALA A 65 -3.63 -6.47 -2.03
C ALA A 65 -5.07 -6.02 -2.33
N TYR A 66 -5.18 -4.99 -3.16
CA TYR A 66 -6.46 -4.50 -3.64
C TYR A 66 -6.41 -4.35 -5.17
N ILE A 67 -7.59 -4.39 -5.78
CA ILE A 67 -7.77 -4.19 -7.20
C ILE A 67 -8.23 -2.76 -7.41
N SER A 68 -7.55 -2.03 -8.28
CA SER A 68 -8.00 -0.71 -8.74
C SER A 68 -8.80 -0.87 -10.01
N ALA A 69 -10.10 -0.61 -9.93
CA ALA A 69 -11.01 -0.67 -11.07
C ALA A 69 -11.34 0.72 -11.57
N PHE A 70 -11.25 0.93 -12.87
CA PHE A 70 -11.63 2.17 -13.54
C PHE A 70 -12.97 1.96 -14.22
N ILE A 71 -14.04 2.44 -13.58
CA ILE A 71 -15.43 2.25 -14.02
C ILE A 71 -15.84 3.45 -14.87
N PRO A 72 -16.23 3.27 -16.14
CA PRO A 72 -16.76 4.35 -16.96
C PRO A 72 -17.99 5.00 -16.31
N PRO A 73 -18.17 6.33 -16.38
CA PRO A 73 -19.28 7.04 -15.70
C PRO A 73 -20.67 6.51 -16.06
N LYS A 74 -20.84 5.98 -17.27
CA LYS A 74 -22.10 5.36 -17.71
C LYS A 74 -22.51 4.13 -16.88
N TYR A 75 -21.57 3.56 -16.13
CA TYR A 75 -21.77 2.40 -15.27
C TYR A 75 -21.65 2.75 -13.78
N GLN A 76 -21.81 4.02 -13.42
CA GLN A 76 -21.70 4.49 -12.03
C GLN A 76 -22.63 3.75 -11.07
N ASP A 77 -23.83 3.34 -11.56
CA ASP A 77 -24.82 2.62 -10.75
C ASP A 77 -24.31 1.23 -10.29
N TYR A 78 -23.27 0.70 -10.92
CA TYR A 78 -22.60 -0.53 -10.50
C TYR A 78 -21.46 -0.28 -9.49
N ALA A 79 -21.07 0.97 -9.30
CA ALA A 79 -20.06 1.35 -8.32
C ALA A 79 -20.72 1.55 -6.94
N VAL A 80 -21.18 0.47 -6.33
CA VAL A 80 -21.83 0.49 -5.01
C VAL A 80 -20.92 -0.16 -3.99
N MET A 81 -20.79 0.46 -2.80
CA MET A 81 -20.04 -0.10 -1.68
C MET A 81 -20.58 -1.48 -1.31
N ASP A 82 -19.66 -2.35 -0.90
CA ASP A 82 -19.93 -3.75 -0.50
C ASP A 82 -20.46 -4.67 -1.63
N GLN A 83 -20.60 -4.16 -2.85
CA GLN A 83 -20.99 -5.00 -3.99
C GLN A 83 -19.90 -6.03 -4.28
N THR A 84 -20.35 -7.27 -4.49
CA THR A 84 -19.47 -8.38 -4.89
C THR A 84 -19.44 -8.49 -6.42
N VAL A 85 -18.23 -8.63 -6.95
CA VAL A 85 -17.96 -8.78 -8.37
C VAL A 85 -17.13 -10.05 -8.61
N SER A 86 -17.18 -10.58 -9.83
CA SER A 86 -16.29 -11.66 -10.25
C SER A 86 -15.06 -11.06 -10.93
N VAL A 87 -13.89 -11.50 -10.51
CA VAL A 87 -12.60 -11.10 -11.05
C VAL A 87 -11.94 -12.30 -11.70
N THR A 88 -11.56 -12.16 -12.96
CA THR A 88 -10.82 -13.19 -13.69
C THR A 88 -9.37 -12.76 -13.80
N LEU A 89 -8.47 -13.58 -13.30
CA LEU A 89 -7.02 -13.39 -13.35
C LEU A 89 -6.48 -13.82 -14.72
N PRO A 90 -5.28 -13.38 -15.15
CA PRO A 90 -4.69 -13.70 -16.44
C PRO A 90 -4.49 -15.21 -16.69
N ASN A 91 -4.37 -16.00 -15.63
CA ASN A 91 -4.28 -17.47 -15.71
C ASN A 91 -5.63 -18.17 -15.89
N GLY A 92 -6.75 -17.41 -15.97
CA GLY A 92 -8.12 -17.94 -16.06
C GLY A 92 -8.76 -18.27 -14.71
N GLU A 93 -8.06 -18.13 -13.58
CA GLU A 93 -8.65 -18.29 -12.25
C GLU A 93 -9.68 -17.19 -12.00
N THR A 94 -10.85 -17.58 -11.51
CA THR A 94 -11.92 -16.63 -11.15
C THR A 94 -12.08 -16.59 -9.65
N ALA A 95 -12.05 -15.39 -9.08
CA ALA A 95 -12.23 -15.13 -7.67
C ALA A 95 -13.32 -14.09 -7.44
N LYS A 96 -13.87 -14.03 -6.23
CA LYS A 96 -14.80 -12.98 -5.83
C LYS A 96 -14.05 -11.85 -5.19
N ALA A 97 -14.41 -10.62 -5.55
CA ALA A 97 -13.93 -9.42 -4.90
C ALA A 97 -15.10 -8.54 -4.47
N ARG A 98 -14.87 -7.70 -3.47
CA ARG A 98 -15.85 -6.77 -2.90
C ARG A 98 -15.33 -5.35 -3.03
N ILE A 99 -16.21 -4.41 -3.39
CA ILE A 99 -15.88 -2.98 -3.41
C ILE A 99 -15.76 -2.49 -1.97
N ILE A 100 -14.56 -2.03 -1.61
CA ILE A 100 -14.23 -1.56 -0.26
C ILE A 100 -14.12 -0.04 -0.17
N SER A 101 -13.88 0.63 -1.29
CA SER A 101 -13.76 2.09 -1.31
C SER A 101 -14.05 2.63 -2.70
N ILE A 102 -14.74 3.77 -2.74
CA ILE A 102 -14.94 4.59 -3.93
C ILE A 102 -14.53 6.01 -3.53
N PRO A 103 -13.28 6.42 -3.84
CA PRO A 103 -12.75 7.70 -3.37
C PRO A 103 -13.47 8.95 -3.85
N GLY A 104 -14.50 8.82 -4.70
CA GLY A 104 -15.23 9.95 -5.26
C GLY A 104 -14.42 10.84 -6.23
N VAL A 105 -13.24 10.36 -6.62
CA VAL A 105 -12.36 11.05 -7.55
C VAL A 105 -12.43 10.38 -8.90
N THR A 106 -12.69 11.15 -9.94
CA THR A 106 -12.53 10.69 -11.32
C THR A 106 -11.05 10.82 -11.70
N GLN A 107 -10.41 9.72 -12.04
CA GLN A 107 -9.06 9.73 -12.62
C GLN A 107 -9.16 9.59 -14.15
N LYS A 108 -8.23 10.22 -14.82
CA LYS A 108 -8.05 9.99 -16.26
C LYS A 108 -7.45 8.59 -16.42
N SER A 109 -8.28 7.64 -16.84
CA SER A 109 -7.80 6.30 -17.16
C SER A 109 -7.12 6.33 -18.52
N LEU A 110 -5.84 5.99 -18.53
CA LEU A 110 -5.15 5.53 -19.73
C LEU A 110 -5.42 4.01 -19.78
N ALA A 111 -6.52 3.59 -20.39
CA ALA A 111 -6.75 2.17 -20.59
C ALA A 111 -5.63 1.62 -21.49
N GLU A 112 -4.94 0.59 -21.01
CA GLU A 112 -4.00 -0.16 -21.83
C GLU A 112 -4.72 -0.68 -23.09
N GLY A 113 -4.21 -0.32 -24.26
CA GLY A 113 -4.83 -0.65 -25.54
C GLY A 113 -5.65 0.48 -26.18
N MET A 114 -5.75 1.67 -25.56
CA MET A 114 -6.31 2.83 -26.22
C MET A 114 -5.38 3.37 -27.32
N ASN A 115 -6.00 3.71 -28.44
CA ASN A 115 -5.32 4.44 -29.52
C ASN A 115 -4.69 5.72 -28.93
N PRO A 116 -3.40 6.02 -29.15
CA PRO A 116 -2.75 7.24 -28.64
C PRO A 116 -3.45 8.54 -29.02
N LEU A 117 -4.36 8.50 -29.99
CA LEU A 117 -5.16 9.61 -30.48
C LEU A 117 -6.49 9.80 -29.73
N GLU A 118 -6.86 8.89 -28.85
CA GLU A 118 -8.08 9.05 -28.02
C GLU A 118 -7.77 9.87 -26.77
N SER A 119 -8.62 10.85 -26.48
CA SER A 119 -8.50 11.64 -25.26
C SER A 119 -8.74 10.76 -24.02
N PRO A 120 -7.96 10.94 -22.94
CA PRO A 120 -8.15 10.20 -21.68
C PRO A 120 -9.58 10.40 -21.19
N ARG A 121 -10.31 9.30 -20.96
CA ARG A 121 -11.69 9.34 -20.46
C ARG A 121 -11.66 9.39 -18.93
N SER A 122 -12.53 10.22 -18.37
CA SER A 122 -12.76 10.20 -16.92
C SER A 122 -13.36 8.87 -16.51
N ALA A 123 -12.82 8.25 -15.49
CA ALA A 123 -13.33 7.00 -14.92
C ALA A 123 -13.46 7.12 -13.40
N ILE A 124 -14.43 6.45 -12.83
CA ILE A 124 -14.62 6.37 -11.39
C ILE A 124 -13.63 5.32 -10.87
N LEU A 125 -12.77 5.72 -9.95
CA LEU A 125 -11.87 4.78 -9.29
C LEU A 125 -12.63 4.04 -8.19
N ALA A 126 -12.58 2.71 -8.22
CA ALA A 126 -13.06 1.86 -7.15
C ALA A 126 -11.96 0.91 -6.70
N HIS A 127 -11.81 0.76 -5.40
CA HIS A 127 -10.91 -0.23 -4.81
C HIS A 127 -11.70 -1.45 -4.37
N MET A 128 -11.21 -2.63 -4.72
CA MET A 128 -11.83 -3.89 -4.39
C MET A 128 -10.83 -4.81 -3.70
N GLN A 129 -11.30 -5.62 -2.79
CA GLN A 129 -10.50 -6.62 -2.11
C GLN A 129 -11.06 -8.01 -2.40
N PHE A 130 -10.17 -8.99 -2.55
CA PHE A 130 -10.58 -10.38 -2.70
C PHE A 130 -11.32 -10.85 -1.43
N VAL A 131 -12.43 -11.53 -1.62
CA VAL A 131 -13.22 -12.11 -0.51
C VAL A 131 -12.60 -13.42 -0.06
N ASP A 132 -12.14 -14.21 -1.03
CA ASP A 132 -11.51 -15.50 -0.81
C ASP A 132 -10.01 -15.41 -1.14
N PRO A 133 -9.16 -16.21 -0.48
CA PRO A 133 -7.75 -16.27 -0.81
C PRO A 133 -7.55 -16.79 -2.24
N VAL A 134 -6.76 -16.07 -3.01
CA VAL A 134 -6.41 -16.42 -4.40
C VAL A 134 -5.19 -17.34 -4.37
N LYS A 135 -5.24 -18.43 -5.15
CA LYS A 135 -4.11 -19.39 -5.25
C LYS A 135 -2.95 -18.84 -6.07
N THR A 136 -3.27 -18.01 -7.03
CA THR A 136 -2.29 -17.39 -7.92
C THR A 136 -1.46 -16.35 -7.17
N ARG A 137 -0.15 -16.35 -7.41
CA ARG A 137 0.73 -15.29 -6.91
C ARG A 137 0.33 -13.96 -7.54
N LEU A 138 -0.15 -13.04 -6.71
CA LEU A 138 -0.49 -11.69 -7.14
C LEU A 138 0.79 -10.88 -7.39
N ILE A 139 0.81 -10.17 -8.53
CA ILE A 139 1.90 -9.29 -8.93
C ILE A 139 1.32 -7.88 -9.01
N ASN A 140 2.06 -6.90 -8.50
CA ASN A 140 1.64 -5.50 -8.58
C ASN A 140 1.53 -5.05 -10.05
N GLY A 141 0.43 -4.38 -10.39
CA GLY A 141 0.16 -3.96 -11.77
C GLY A 141 -0.38 -5.07 -12.69
N MET A 142 -0.69 -6.26 -12.16
CA MET A 142 -1.27 -7.34 -12.96
C MET A 142 -2.68 -6.94 -13.43
N PRO A 143 -2.96 -6.96 -14.76
CA PRO A 143 -4.28 -6.67 -15.27
C PRO A 143 -5.27 -7.79 -14.90
N VAL A 144 -6.51 -7.43 -14.58
CA VAL A 144 -7.58 -8.36 -14.26
C VAL A 144 -8.87 -7.93 -14.94
N ASP A 145 -9.69 -8.91 -15.33
CA ASP A 145 -11.02 -8.67 -15.90
C ASP A 145 -12.08 -8.71 -14.80
N ILE A 146 -12.92 -7.67 -14.74
CA ILE A 146 -13.96 -7.53 -13.72
C ILE A 146 -15.32 -7.65 -14.38
N ARG A 147 -16.16 -8.55 -13.85
CA ARG A 147 -17.56 -8.71 -14.26
C ARG A 147 -18.49 -8.35 -13.11
N PHE A 148 -19.33 -7.37 -13.33
CA PHE A 148 -20.40 -7.00 -12.44
C PHE A 148 -21.60 -7.94 -12.63
N HIS A 149 -22.10 -8.50 -11.56
CA HIS A 149 -23.32 -9.28 -11.59
C HIS A 149 -24.53 -8.35 -11.56
N HIS A 150 -25.38 -8.45 -12.55
CA HIS A 150 -26.63 -7.72 -12.58
C HIS A 150 -27.60 -8.39 -11.60
N PHE A 151 -27.91 -7.72 -10.49
CA PHE A 151 -29.08 -8.12 -9.72
C PHE A 151 -30.32 -7.70 -10.52
N SER A 152 -30.95 -8.63 -11.23
CA SER A 152 -32.35 -8.46 -11.65
C SER A 152 -33.19 -8.23 -10.40
N ARG A 153 -33.79 -7.06 -10.31
CA ARG A 153 -34.87 -6.78 -9.37
C ARG A 153 -36.10 -7.58 -9.76
#